data_fcc352b5083ae7cd81a2c04b14e57422
#
_entry.id   fcc352b5083ae7cd81a2c04b14e57422
#
_cell.length_a   1.000
_cell.length_b   1.000
_cell.length_c   1.000
_cell.angle_alpha   90.00
_cell.angle_beta   90.00
_cell.angle_gamma   90.00
#
_symmetry.space_group_name_H-M   'P 1'
#
loop_
_entity.id
_entity.type
_entity.pdbx_description
1 polymer ?
#
loop_
_entity_poly.entity_id
_entity_poly.type
_entity_poly.pdbx_seq_one_letter_code
_entity_poly.pdbx_strand_id
1 'polypeptide(L)'
;MTALSEEDKKKIRIFAGSASTDLAEKIAKYLEVDLAPLQMRRFSDGEIFIKSEESVRGCKVFVIQSTSRPVNESIMELLIFIDALRRASAEEIIAVIPYYGYARQDRKASPREPITSKLVANLLTVAGATRVVTMDLHARQIQGFFDIPVDHMEALPILAKHFIKYGFTPEDT
;
A
#
# COMPACT_ATOMS: atom_id res chain seq x y z
N MET A 1 9.72 -19.83 6.30
CA MET A 1 10.03 -18.44 5.92
C MET A 1 11.37 -18.08 6.53
N THR A 2 12.27 -17.53 5.75
CA THR A 2 13.58 -17.08 6.24
C THR A 2 13.35 -15.75 6.96
N ALA A 3 13.79 -15.64 8.22
CA ALA A 3 13.77 -14.37 8.96
C ALA A 3 14.61 -13.31 8.21
N LEU A 4 14.24 -12.06 8.33
CA LEU A 4 15.04 -10.94 7.80
C LEU A 4 16.41 -10.94 8.50
N SER A 5 17.47 -10.74 7.74
CA SER A 5 18.80 -10.57 8.32
C SER A 5 18.86 -9.21 9.07
N GLU A 6 19.76 -9.11 10.04
CA GLU A 6 19.98 -7.84 10.76
C GLU A 6 20.45 -6.71 9.83
N GLU A 7 21.12 -7.04 8.73
CA GLU A 7 21.51 -6.08 7.71
C GLU A 7 20.30 -5.58 6.91
N ASP A 8 19.37 -6.47 6.54
CA ASP A 8 18.13 -6.08 5.86
C ASP A 8 17.24 -5.22 6.76
N LYS A 9 17.10 -5.58 8.04
CA LYS A 9 16.33 -4.78 9.02
C LYS A 9 16.84 -3.34 9.12
N LYS A 10 18.16 -3.13 9.06
CA LYS A 10 18.75 -1.77 9.09
C LYS A 10 18.42 -0.94 7.85
N LYS A 11 18.19 -1.57 6.71
CA LYS A 11 17.89 -0.89 5.43
C LYS A 11 16.39 -0.73 5.15
N ILE A 12 15.53 -1.37 5.94
CA ILE A 12 14.08 -1.32 5.78
C ILE A 12 13.50 -0.24 6.71
N ARG A 13 12.49 0.49 6.19
CA ARG A 13 11.63 1.38 6.97
C ARG A 13 10.18 1.09 6.65
N ILE A 14 9.37 0.92 7.68
CA ILE A 14 7.93 0.68 7.54
C ILE A 14 7.19 1.87 8.12
N PHE A 15 6.38 2.51 7.30
CA PHE A 15 5.52 3.60 7.68
C PHE A 15 4.05 3.19 7.64
N ALA A 16 3.30 3.65 8.63
CA ALA A 16 1.86 3.46 8.71
C ALA A 16 1.14 4.71 8.19
N GLY A 17 0.32 4.55 7.16
CA GLY A 17 -0.68 5.55 6.81
C GLY A 17 -1.89 5.49 7.74
N SER A 18 -2.68 6.57 7.79
CA SER A 18 -3.78 6.75 8.75
C SER A 18 -4.87 5.66 8.64
N ALA A 19 -5.08 5.12 7.44
CA ALA A 19 -6.09 4.08 7.19
C ALA A 19 -5.59 2.64 7.44
N SER A 20 -4.34 2.45 7.90
CA SER A 20 -3.74 1.11 8.01
C SER A 20 -2.81 0.95 9.23
N THR A 21 -2.96 1.77 10.26
CA THR A 21 -2.07 1.74 11.45
C THR A 21 -2.04 0.36 12.11
N ASP A 22 -3.18 -0.22 12.43
CA ASP A 22 -3.27 -1.55 13.06
C ASP A 22 -2.61 -2.65 12.23
N LEU A 23 -2.75 -2.60 10.90
CA LEU A 23 -2.15 -3.57 10.01
C LEU A 23 -0.63 -3.37 9.94
N ALA A 24 -0.18 -2.13 9.86
CA ALA A 24 1.24 -1.79 9.82
C ALA A 24 1.96 -2.24 11.10
N GLU A 25 1.35 -2.02 12.28
CA GLU A 25 1.87 -2.49 13.57
C GLU A 25 2.00 -4.02 13.62
N LYS A 26 0.98 -4.73 13.14
CA LYS A 26 1.03 -6.20 13.08
C LYS A 26 2.10 -6.71 12.13
N ILE A 27 2.28 -6.05 10.99
CA ILE A 27 3.34 -6.40 10.01
C ILE A 27 4.71 -6.12 10.60
N ALA A 28 4.93 -4.94 11.20
CA ALA A 28 6.18 -4.55 11.82
C ALA A 28 6.57 -5.55 12.94
N LYS A 29 5.62 -5.87 13.82
CA LYS A 29 5.80 -6.87 14.87
C LYS A 29 6.15 -8.26 14.32
N TYR A 30 5.48 -8.68 13.24
CA TYR A 30 5.74 -9.98 12.62
C TYR A 30 7.14 -10.06 11.99
N LEU A 31 7.62 -8.95 11.44
CA LEU A 31 8.95 -8.84 10.83
C LEU A 31 10.04 -8.49 11.84
N GLU A 32 9.69 -8.29 13.13
CA GLU A 32 10.60 -7.88 14.20
C GLU A 32 11.36 -6.59 13.87
N VAL A 33 10.64 -5.60 13.32
CA VAL A 33 11.13 -4.25 13.05
C VAL A 33 10.18 -3.23 13.68
N ASP A 34 10.68 -2.03 13.98
CA ASP A 34 9.85 -0.95 14.48
C ASP A 34 9.21 -0.17 13.33
N LEU A 35 8.05 0.45 13.59
CA LEU A 35 7.51 1.45 12.68
C LEU A 35 8.38 2.70 12.71
N ALA A 36 8.68 3.23 11.53
CA ALA A 36 9.45 4.45 11.40
C ALA A 36 8.63 5.66 11.93
N PRO A 37 9.26 6.56 12.71
CA PRO A 37 8.58 7.70 13.29
C PRO A 37 8.16 8.70 12.21
N LEU A 38 6.95 9.22 12.36
CA LEU A 38 6.28 10.05 11.37
C LEU A 38 5.52 11.20 12.03
N GLN A 39 5.71 12.40 11.52
CA GLN A 39 4.83 13.51 11.80
C GLN A 39 3.78 13.62 10.71
N MET A 40 2.51 13.44 11.07
CA MET A 40 1.37 13.66 10.20
C MET A 40 0.40 14.63 10.86
N ARG A 41 -0.06 15.62 10.11
CA ARG A 41 -1.06 16.58 10.57
C ARG A 41 -1.92 17.09 9.42
N ARG A 42 -3.07 17.62 9.75
CA ARG A 42 -3.92 18.35 8.81
C ARG A 42 -3.90 19.84 9.13
N PHE A 43 -3.85 20.67 8.10
CA PHE A 43 -4.06 22.10 8.24
C PHE A 43 -5.56 22.40 8.42
N SER A 44 -5.89 23.64 8.78
CA SER A 44 -7.27 24.08 9.03
C SER A 44 -8.19 23.98 7.82
N ASP A 45 -7.63 24.05 6.62
CA ASP A 45 -8.31 23.88 5.33
C ASP A 45 -8.43 22.41 4.88
N GLY A 46 -7.84 21.47 5.64
CA GLY A 46 -7.89 20.04 5.37
C GLY A 46 -6.67 19.49 4.62
N GLU A 47 -5.73 20.33 4.19
CA GLU A 47 -4.48 19.88 3.56
C GLU A 47 -3.68 18.96 4.48
N ILE A 48 -3.04 17.97 3.91
CA ILE A 48 -2.27 16.95 4.64
C ILE A 48 -0.80 17.33 4.61
N PHE A 49 -0.15 17.29 5.78
CA PHE A 49 1.29 17.43 5.94
C PHE A 49 1.88 16.12 6.46
N ILE A 50 2.95 15.65 5.80
CA ILE A 50 3.67 14.42 6.18
C ILE A 50 5.17 14.71 6.19
N LYS A 51 5.84 14.22 7.25
CA LYS A 51 7.30 14.33 7.39
C LYS A 51 7.83 13.10 8.13
N SER A 52 8.82 12.41 7.55
CA SER A 52 9.60 11.41 8.29
C SER A 52 10.44 12.10 9.35
N GLU A 53 10.47 11.56 10.57
CA GLU A 53 11.30 12.09 11.67
C GLU A 53 12.70 11.48 11.68
N GLU A 54 12.97 10.49 10.81
CA GLU A 54 14.30 9.93 10.64
C GLU A 54 14.74 9.96 9.16
N SER A 55 16.03 9.76 8.93
CA SER A 55 16.58 9.68 7.58
C SER A 55 16.16 8.37 6.90
N VAL A 56 15.62 8.49 5.69
CA VAL A 56 15.29 7.36 4.82
C VAL A 56 16.25 7.23 3.63
N ARG A 57 17.33 8.02 3.62
CA ARG A 57 18.30 8.03 2.52
C ARG A 57 18.91 6.64 2.31
N GLY A 58 18.79 6.13 1.08
CA GLY A 58 19.30 4.80 0.71
C GLY A 58 18.57 3.64 1.38
N CYS A 59 17.39 3.89 1.98
CA CYS A 59 16.56 2.85 2.57
C CYS A 59 15.50 2.36 1.58
N LYS A 60 15.12 1.10 1.73
CA LYS A 60 13.93 0.51 1.15
C LYS A 60 12.74 0.80 2.06
N VAL A 61 11.78 1.56 1.57
CA VAL A 61 10.68 2.09 2.37
C VAL A 61 9.35 1.44 1.97
N PHE A 62 8.61 0.96 2.95
CA PHE A 62 7.27 0.41 2.79
C PHE A 62 6.27 1.38 3.41
N VAL A 63 5.35 1.89 2.59
CA VAL A 63 4.22 2.71 3.04
C VAL A 63 2.97 1.87 3.03
N ILE A 64 2.43 1.54 4.20
CA ILE A 64 1.23 0.72 4.33
C ILE A 64 0.03 1.64 4.46
N GLN A 65 -0.78 1.76 3.41
CA GLN A 65 -1.94 2.62 3.36
C GLN A 65 -3.04 2.02 2.48
N SER A 66 -4.16 1.66 3.10
CA SER A 66 -5.38 1.30 2.39
C SER A 66 -5.99 2.55 1.74
N THR A 67 -6.42 2.45 0.49
CA THR A 67 -7.16 3.53 -0.17
C THR A 67 -8.68 3.28 -0.14
N SER A 68 -9.15 2.72 1.00
CA SER A 68 -10.56 2.59 1.35
C SER A 68 -11.14 3.94 1.84
N ARG A 69 -12.34 3.94 2.39
CA ARG A 69 -12.98 5.18 2.89
C ARG A 69 -12.16 5.86 4.00
N PRO A 70 -12.03 7.19 3.89
CA PRO A 70 -12.42 8.11 2.82
C PRO A 70 -11.44 8.04 1.63
N VAL A 71 -11.92 7.55 0.47
CA VAL A 71 -11.08 7.12 -0.67
C VAL A 71 -10.15 8.22 -1.17
N ASN A 72 -10.71 9.42 -1.42
CA ASN A 72 -9.95 10.52 -2.01
C ASN A 72 -8.87 11.05 -1.06
N GLU A 73 -9.19 11.13 0.23
CA GLU A 73 -8.23 11.55 1.26
C GLU A 73 -7.12 10.52 1.42
N SER A 74 -7.46 9.23 1.49
CA SER A 74 -6.49 8.15 1.64
C SER A 74 -5.54 8.06 0.44
N ILE A 75 -6.03 8.32 -0.78
CA ILE A 75 -5.19 8.38 -1.98
C ILE A 75 -4.27 9.60 -1.92
N MET A 76 -4.82 10.79 -1.61
CA MET A 76 -4.00 12.01 -1.54
C MET A 76 -2.93 11.89 -0.45
N GLU A 77 -3.29 11.34 0.72
CA GLU A 77 -2.33 11.06 1.79
C GLU A 77 -1.19 10.16 1.30
N LEU A 78 -1.51 9.06 0.61
CA LEU A 78 -0.52 8.14 0.07
C LEU A 78 0.40 8.82 -0.96
N LEU A 79 -0.15 9.65 -1.85
CA LEU A 79 0.65 10.39 -2.85
C LEU A 79 1.62 11.38 -2.20
N ILE A 80 1.16 12.14 -1.20
CA ILE A 80 1.99 13.07 -0.43
C ILE A 80 3.08 12.31 0.33
N PHE A 81 2.73 11.15 0.89
CA PHE A 81 3.68 10.29 1.59
C PHE A 81 4.82 9.84 0.66
N ILE A 82 4.47 9.30 -0.51
CA ILE A 82 5.44 8.84 -1.50
C ILE A 82 6.34 10.00 -1.98
N ASP A 83 5.77 11.17 -2.26
CA ASP A 83 6.55 12.35 -2.68
C ASP A 83 7.53 12.81 -1.58
N ALA A 84 7.10 12.82 -0.32
CA ALA A 84 7.96 13.17 0.81
C ALA A 84 9.17 12.23 0.92
N LEU A 85 8.95 10.93 0.82
CA LEU A 85 9.99 9.91 0.89
C LEU A 85 10.94 9.95 -0.32
N ARG A 86 10.41 10.19 -1.53
CA ARG A 86 11.20 10.41 -2.73
C ARG A 86 12.15 11.59 -2.58
N ARG A 87 11.63 12.72 -2.08
CA ARG A 87 12.45 13.93 -1.81
C ARG A 87 13.46 13.72 -0.69
N ALA A 88 13.18 12.82 0.24
CA ALA A 88 14.12 12.40 1.27
C ALA A 88 15.18 11.39 0.80
N SER A 89 15.21 11.07 -0.51
CA SER A 89 16.17 10.16 -1.15
C SER A 89 16.07 8.70 -0.69
N ALA A 90 14.84 8.21 -0.44
CA ALA A 90 14.61 6.78 -0.32
C ALA A 90 15.08 6.07 -1.61
N GLU A 91 15.69 4.89 -1.48
CA GLU A 91 16.20 4.11 -2.61
C GLU A 91 15.06 3.41 -3.35
N GLU A 92 14.17 2.76 -2.61
CA GLU A 92 12.95 2.15 -3.12
C GLU A 92 11.76 2.61 -2.27
N ILE A 93 10.62 2.87 -2.92
CA ILE A 93 9.38 3.22 -2.24
C ILE A 93 8.30 2.23 -2.67
N ILE A 94 7.97 1.31 -1.77
CA ILE A 94 6.99 0.27 -1.98
C ILE A 94 5.66 0.73 -1.36
N ALA A 95 4.66 0.96 -2.21
CA ALA A 95 3.31 1.28 -1.77
C ALA A 95 2.55 -0.02 -1.47
N VAL A 96 2.32 -0.31 -0.19
CA VAL A 96 1.52 -1.47 0.25
C VAL A 96 0.08 -1.01 0.43
N ILE A 97 -0.79 -1.40 -0.50
CA ILE A 97 -2.17 -0.94 -0.62
C ILE A 97 -3.11 -2.13 -0.43
N PRO A 98 -3.52 -2.46 0.81
CA PRO A 98 -4.39 -3.61 1.07
C PRO A 98 -5.72 -3.56 0.32
N TYR A 99 -6.29 -2.37 0.17
CA TYR A 99 -7.46 -2.10 -0.67
C TYR A 99 -7.13 -1.00 -1.67
N TYR A 100 -7.21 -1.34 -2.97
CA TYR A 100 -6.94 -0.40 -4.06
C TYR A 100 -8.24 0.32 -4.47
N GLY A 101 -8.35 1.58 -4.10
CA GLY A 101 -9.49 2.43 -4.42
C GLY A 101 -9.63 2.66 -5.93
N TYR A 102 -10.86 2.88 -6.39
CA TYR A 102 -11.22 3.03 -7.80
C TYR A 102 -10.95 1.81 -8.69
N ALA A 103 -10.57 0.67 -8.13
CA ALA A 103 -10.33 -0.57 -8.89
C ALA A 103 -11.53 -0.97 -9.78
N ARG A 104 -12.76 -0.66 -9.35
CA ARG A 104 -13.99 -0.97 -10.11
C ARG A 104 -14.15 -0.14 -11.39
N GLN A 105 -13.39 0.96 -11.54
CA GLN A 105 -13.39 1.82 -12.72
C GLN A 105 -12.20 1.45 -13.63
N ASP A 106 -12.13 0.18 -14.03
CA ASP A 106 -11.04 -0.40 -14.81
C ASP A 106 -11.29 -0.39 -16.32
N ARG A 107 -12.49 -0.02 -16.74
CA ARG A 107 -12.89 0.05 -18.15
C ARG A 107 -13.98 1.10 -18.36
N LYS A 108 -14.17 1.52 -19.60
CA LYS A 108 -15.32 2.29 -20.00
C LYS A 108 -16.51 1.36 -20.23
N ALA A 109 -17.56 1.52 -19.46
CA ALA A 109 -18.85 0.86 -19.70
C ALA A 109 -19.69 1.62 -20.72
N SER A 110 -19.49 2.95 -20.81
CA SER A 110 -20.16 3.86 -21.73
C SER A 110 -19.18 4.87 -22.34
N PRO A 111 -19.53 5.52 -23.46
CA PRO A 111 -18.72 6.59 -24.04
C PRO A 111 -18.46 7.73 -23.05
N ARG A 112 -17.25 8.32 -23.08
CA ARG A 112 -16.82 9.47 -22.27
C ARG A 112 -16.60 9.19 -20.79
N GLU A 113 -16.67 7.95 -20.34
CA GLU A 113 -16.30 7.56 -18.99
C GLU A 113 -14.77 7.54 -18.80
N PRO A 114 -14.29 7.82 -17.57
CA PRO A 114 -12.88 7.67 -17.23
C PRO A 114 -12.50 6.20 -17.02
N ILE A 115 -11.21 5.92 -17.01
CA ILE A 115 -10.62 4.68 -16.44
C ILE A 115 -9.82 5.13 -15.21
N THR A 116 -10.54 5.36 -14.11
CA THR A 116 -9.94 5.97 -12.91
C THR A 116 -8.94 5.04 -12.22
N SER A 117 -9.09 3.73 -12.37
CA SER A 117 -8.10 2.76 -11.91
C SER A 117 -6.71 2.99 -12.56
N LYS A 118 -6.66 3.28 -13.87
CA LYS A 118 -5.40 3.64 -14.57
C LYS A 118 -4.87 5.01 -14.13
N LEU A 119 -5.77 5.98 -13.91
CA LEU A 119 -5.38 7.31 -13.42
C LEU A 119 -4.65 7.19 -12.07
N VAL A 120 -5.21 6.44 -11.12
CA VAL A 120 -4.58 6.24 -9.79
C VAL A 120 -3.23 5.53 -9.93
N ALA A 121 -3.12 4.51 -10.78
CA ALA A 121 -1.86 3.84 -11.05
C ALA A 121 -0.78 4.80 -11.56
N ASN A 122 -1.14 5.68 -12.49
CA ASN A 122 -0.23 6.71 -13.01
C ASN A 122 0.19 7.71 -11.94
N LEU A 123 -0.73 8.16 -11.09
CA LEU A 123 -0.44 9.10 -9.99
C LEU A 123 0.55 8.51 -9.00
N LEU A 124 0.41 7.23 -8.62
CA LEU A 124 1.35 6.54 -7.74
C LEU A 124 2.76 6.48 -8.34
N THR A 125 2.84 6.14 -9.62
CA THR A 125 4.11 6.09 -10.36
C THR A 125 4.78 7.47 -10.43
N VAL A 126 4.03 8.51 -10.79
CA VAL A 126 4.53 9.90 -10.89
C VAL A 126 4.95 10.44 -9.52
N ALA A 127 4.23 10.13 -8.46
CA ALA A 127 4.60 10.50 -7.09
C ALA A 127 5.95 9.91 -6.69
N GLY A 128 6.30 8.71 -7.21
CA GLY A 128 7.60 8.10 -6.99
C GLY A 128 7.57 6.69 -6.41
N ALA A 129 6.42 6.03 -6.40
CA ALA A 129 6.37 4.62 -6.07
C ALA A 129 7.24 3.81 -7.06
N THR A 130 8.04 2.90 -6.54
CA THR A 130 8.91 2.00 -7.34
C THR A 130 8.30 0.61 -7.47
N ARG A 131 7.36 0.26 -6.62
CA ARG A 131 6.62 -1.02 -6.59
C ARG A 131 5.29 -0.83 -5.86
N VAL A 132 4.30 -1.61 -6.25
CA VAL A 132 3.02 -1.71 -5.54
C VAL A 132 2.83 -3.13 -5.04
N VAL A 133 2.39 -3.27 -3.79
CA VAL A 133 1.88 -4.53 -3.22
C VAL A 133 0.41 -4.30 -2.92
N THR A 134 -0.46 -5.14 -3.43
CA THR A 134 -1.91 -5.01 -3.22
C THR A 134 -2.59 -6.37 -3.09
N MET A 135 -3.81 -6.38 -2.57
CA MET A 135 -4.55 -7.62 -2.36
C MET A 135 -5.91 -7.55 -3.07
N ASP A 136 -6.33 -8.68 -3.65
CA ASP A 136 -7.65 -8.90 -4.25
C ASP A 136 -8.11 -7.73 -5.15
N LEU A 137 -7.32 -7.40 -6.17
CA LEU A 137 -7.73 -6.43 -7.17
C LEU A 137 -9.09 -6.84 -7.77
N HIS A 138 -9.96 -5.86 -7.99
CA HIS A 138 -11.29 -6.07 -8.60
C HIS A 138 -11.24 -6.91 -9.88
N ALA A 139 -10.18 -6.72 -10.68
CA ALA A 139 -9.89 -7.51 -11.85
C ALA A 139 -8.37 -7.68 -11.99
N ARG A 140 -7.90 -8.90 -12.28
CA ARG A 140 -6.46 -9.22 -12.33
C ARG A 140 -5.68 -8.41 -13.36
N GLN A 141 -6.32 -8.03 -14.48
CA GLN A 141 -5.72 -7.22 -15.53
C GLN A 141 -5.34 -5.80 -15.10
N ILE A 142 -5.86 -5.29 -13.96
CA ILE A 142 -5.47 -3.99 -13.40
C ILE A 142 -3.96 -3.91 -13.14
N GLN A 143 -3.29 -5.03 -12.89
CA GLN A 143 -1.83 -5.09 -12.79
C GLN A 143 -1.14 -4.48 -14.02
N GLY A 144 -1.72 -4.65 -15.20
CA GLY A 144 -1.22 -4.08 -16.46
C GLY A 144 -1.40 -2.56 -16.60
N PHE A 145 -2.05 -1.88 -15.63
CA PHE A 145 -2.16 -0.43 -15.63
C PHE A 145 -0.93 0.27 -15.03
N PHE A 146 -0.10 -0.47 -14.33
CA PHE A 146 1.11 0.06 -13.72
C PHE A 146 2.31 -0.11 -14.65
N ASP A 147 3.12 0.92 -14.74
CA ASP A 147 4.42 0.89 -15.43
C ASP A 147 5.57 0.50 -14.48
N ILE A 148 5.23 0.15 -13.24
CA ILE A 148 6.12 -0.35 -12.18
C ILE A 148 5.67 -1.74 -11.74
N PRO A 149 6.55 -2.56 -11.14
CA PRO A 149 6.20 -3.89 -10.65
C PRO A 149 5.01 -3.88 -9.68
N VAL A 150 4.13 -4.87 -9.81
CA VAL A 150 2.98 -5.08 -8.91
C VAL A 150 3.00 -6.49 -8.37
N ASP A 151 2.98 -6.61 -7.05
CA ASP A 151 2.75 -7.87 -6.36
C ASP A 151 1.27 -7.95 -5.97
N HIS A 152 0.50 -8.69 -6.76
CA HIS A 152 -0.92 -8.92 -6.51
C HIS A 152 -1.10 -10.17 -5.63
N MET A 153 -1.42 -9.95 -4.39
CA MET A 153 -1.69 -11.00 -3.41
C MET A 153 -3.16 -11.39 -3.42
N GLU A 154 -3.45 -12.65 -3.11
CA GLU A 154 -4.80 -13.18 -3.01
C GLU A 154 -5.09 -13.61 -1.57
N ALA A 155 -6.22 -13.19 -1.01
CA ALA A 155 -6.66 -13.57 0.32
C ALA A 155 -7.24 -14.99 0.37
N LEU A 156 -7.65 -15.54 -0.78
CA LEU A 156 -8.29 -16.86 -0.86
C LEU A 156 -7.53 -17.97 -0.11
N PRO A 157 -6.19 -18.12 -0.24
CA PRO A 157 -5.47 -19.15 0.51
C PRO A 157 -5.52 -18.95 2.03
N ILE A 158 -5.61 -17.71 2.49
CA ILE A 158 -5.71 -17.36 3.92
C ILE A 158 -7.11 -17.72 4.43
N LEU A 159 -8.14 -17.34 3.68
CA LEU A 159 -9.54 -17.64 3.98
C LEU A 159 -9.79 -19.16 3.99
N ALA A 160 -9.30 -19.88 3.00
CA ALA A 160 -9.42 -21.33 2.92
C ALA A 160 -8.81 -22.02 4.16
N LYS A 161 -7.58 -21.63 4.54
CA LYS A 161 -6.93 -22.15 5.75
C LYS A 161 -7.73 -21.84 7.02
N HIS A 162 -8.37 -20.67 7.10
CA HIS A 162 -9.21 -20.29 8.22
C HIS A 162 -10.44 -21.20 8.32
N PHE A 163 -11.16 -21.40 7.22
CA PHE A 163 -12.34 -22.27 7.20
C PHE A 163 -11.98 -23.72 7.55
N ILE A 164 -10.93 -24.27 6.97
CA ILE A 164 -10.45 -25.63 7.29
C ILE A 164 -10.16 -25.78 8.79
N LYS A 165 -9.55 -24.75 9.42
CA LYS A 165 -9.28 -24.74 10.87
C LYS A 165 -10.55 -24.85 11.73
N TYR A 166 -11.67 -24.33 11.22
CA TYR A 166 -12.98 -24.40 11.89
C TYR A 166 -13.81 -25.65 11.51
N GLY A 167 -13.19 -26.61 10.80
CA GLY A 167 -13.82 -27.89 10.48
C GLY A 167 -14.74 -27.87 9.26
N PHE A 168 -14.73 -26.77 8.47
CA PHE A 168 -15.45 -26.77 7.19
C PHE A 168 -14.76 -27.67 6.17
N THR A 169 -15.56 -28.47 5.46
CA THR A 169 -15.13 -29.38 4.41
C THR A 169 -15.64 -28.89 3.04
N PRO A 170 -15.09 -29.39 1.92
CA PRO A 170 -15.61 -29.08 0.58
C PRO A 170 -17.08 -29.44 0.37
N GLU A 171 -17.63 -30.30 1.24
CA GLU A 171 -19.05 -30.75 1.20
C GLU A 171 -19.99 -29.73 1.86
N ASP A 172 -19.44 -28.74 2.60
CA ASP A 172 -20.20 -27.69 3.27
C ASP A 172 -20.42 -26.43 2.39
N THR A 173 -20.05 -26.49 1.09
CA THR A 173 -20.12 -25.33 0.15
C THR A 173 -21.12 -25.59 -0.99
#